data_f60455d9ef28de8b3a20b9014d5a49d9
#
_entry.id   f60455d9ef28de8b3a20b9014d5a49d9
#
_cell.length_a   1.000
_cell.length_b   1.000
_cell.length_c   1.000
_cell.angle_alpha   90.00
_cell.angle_beta   90.00
_cell.angle_gamma   90.00
#
_symmetry.space_group_name_H-M   'P 1'
#
loop_
_entity.id
_entity.type
_entity.pdbx_description
1 polymer ?
#
loop_
_entity_poly.entity_id
_entity_poly.type
_entity_poly.pdbx_seq_one_letter_code
_entity_poly.pdbx_strand_id
1 'polypeptide(L)'
;MLWWLATGDQQGQPKVSPKEVFAAVDEQHLVIAHIASPISVRNIQQNPKVCVSLIDIFVQKGWKLIGHAQHVSARDEAFHAYAKPLLAMAGDQFNVQGVMVVKVQQAHPILAPSYHFYPDSTTESGQMDAAMKTYGVRPLP
;
A
#
# COMPACT_ATOMS: atom_id res chain seq x y z
N MET A 1 5.67 -2.17 7.49
CA MET A 1 5.82 -2.24 6.00
C MET A 1 5.25 -0.97 5.40
N LEU A 2 5.87 -0.43 4.38
CA LEU A 2 5.43 0.76 3.67
C LEU A 2 4.71 0.37 2.37
N TRP A 3 3.52 0.91 2.16
CA TRP A 3 2.79 0.77 0.91
C TRP A 3 2.83 2.09 0.14
N TRP A 4 2.70 1.99 -1.16
CA TRP A 4 2.60 3.13 -2.05
C TRP A 4 1.25 3.12 -2.74
N LEU A 5 0.51 4.23 -2.62
CA LEU A 5 -0.77 4.42 -3.30
C LEU A 5 -0.57 5.34 -4.50
N ALA A 6 -0.81 4.82 -5.68
CA ALA A 6 -0.87 5.58 -6.92
C ALA A 6 -2.32 5.94 -7.24
N THR A 7 -2.55 7.22 -7.52
CA THR A 7 -3.84 7.79 -7.96
C THR A 7 -3.61 8.66 -9.18
N GLY A 8 -4.65 8.97 -9.91
CA GLY A 8 -4.63 9.92 -11.03
C GLY A 8 -5.74 10.94 -10.89
N ASP A 9 -5.53 12.14 -11.44
CA ASP A 9 -6.60 13.12 -11.55
C ASP A 9 -7.50 12.86 -12.77
N GLN A 10 -8.42 13.78 -13.06
CA GLN A 10 -9.31 13.67 -14.22
C GLN A 10 -8.58 13.65 -15.56
N GLN A 11 -7.42 14.28 -15.65
CA GLN A 11 -6.59 14.34 -16.85
C GLN A 11 -5.59 13.16 -16.91
N GLY A 12 -5.58 12.29 -15.90
CA GLY A 12 -4.65 11.17 -15.82
C GLY A 12 -3.28 11.53 -15.25
N GLN A 13 -3.11 12.73 -14.67
CA GLN A 13 -1.85 13.09 -14.01
C GLN A 13 -1.64 12.17 -12.79
N PRO A 14 -0.57 11.36 -12.78
CA PRO A 14 -0.33 10.44 -11.69
C PRO A 14 0.19 11.13 -10.43
N LYS A 15 -0.18 10.56 -9.29
CA LYS A 15 0.37 10.91 -7.99
C LYS A 15 0.64 9.63 -7.21
N VAL A 16 1.76 9.58 -6.51
CA VAL A 16 2.14 8.48 -5.63
C VAL A 16 2.34 9.02 -4.22
N SER A 17 1.84 8.32 -3.23
CA SER A 17 2.06 8.67 -1.82
C SER A 17 2.30 7.43 -0.96
N PRO A 18 3.22 7.51 0.03
CA PRO A 18 3.45 6.43 0.98
C PRO A 18 2.27 6.30 1.94
N LYS A 19 1.99 5.06 2.38
CA LYS A 19 0.92 4.72 3.32
C LYS A 19 1.45 3.72 4.34
N GLU A 20 1.30 4.05 5.63
CA GLU A 20 1.73 3.19 6.73
C GLU A 20 0.56 2.58 7.51
N VAL A 21 -0.62 3.24 7.48
CA VAL A 21 -1.82 2.80 8.18
C VAL A 21 -2.82 2.23 7.19
N PHE A 22 -2.82 0.91 7.06
CA PHE A 22 -3.62 0.15 6.11
C PHE A 22 -3.93 -1.25 6.64
N ALA A 23 -4.99 -1.87 6.13
CA ALA A 23 -5.36 -3.26 6.46
C ALA A 23 -6.14 -3.90 5.31
N ALA A 24 -6.11 -5.23 5.23
CA ALA A 24 -7.09 -5.99 4.47
C ALA A 24 -8.33 -6.21 5.38
N VAL A 25 -9.52 -6.02 4.82
CA VAL A 25 -10.79 -6.25 5.55
C VAL A 25 -11.48 -7.52 5.10
N ASP A 26 -11.24 -7.94 3.88
CA ASP A 26 -11.68 -9.22 3.32
C ASP A 26 -10.77 -9.62 2.13
N GLU A 27 -11.16 -10.66 1.39
CA GLU A 27 -10.37 -11.20 0.29
C GLU A 27 -10.21 -10.25 -0.91
N GLN A 28 -11.01 -9.19 -1.00
CA GLN A 28 -11.02 -8.27 -2.14
C GLN A 28 -10.83 -6.80 -1.75
N HIS A 29 -10.93 -6.46 -0.47
CA HIS A 29 -10.92 -5.08 -0.03
C HIS A 29 -9.76 -4.75 0.90
N LEU A 30 -9.10 -3.65 0.58
CA LEU A 30 -8.11 -2.99 1.41
C LEU A 30 -8.67 -1.67 1.91
N VAL A 31 -8.27 -1.30 3.11
CA VAL A 31 -8.58 0.01 3.69
C VAL A 31 -7.28 0.75 4.01
N ILE A 32 -7.24 2.02 3.68
CA ILE A 32 -6.10 2.90 3.91
C ILE A 32 -6.60 4.13 4.64
N ALA A 33 -5.96 4.48 5.75
CA ALA A 33 -6.34 5.67 6.51
C ALA A 33 -6.05 6.97 5.73
N HIS A 34 -7.03 7.87 5.70
CA HIS A 34 -6.84 9.25 5.28
C HIS A 34 -6.51 10.10 6.51
N ILE A 35 -5.24 10.45 6.67
CA ILE A 35 -4.74 11.31 7.75
C ILE A 35 -4.37 12.68 7.16
N ALA A 36 -3.50 12.72 6.16
CA ALA A 36 -3.00 13.94 5.53
C ALA A 36 -2.78 13.76 4.01
N SER A 37 -3.81 13.30 3.31
CA SER A 37 -3.72 13.00 1.87
C SER A 37 -4.86 13.61 1.05
N PRO A 38 -5.10 14.96 1.14
CA PRO A 38 -6.26 15.58 0.49
C PRO A 38 -6.23 15.45 -1.04
N ILE A 39 -5.04 15.43 -1.65
CA ILE A 39 -4.91 15.28 -3.10
C ILE A 39 -5.27 13.86 -3.54
N SER A 40 -4.83 12.83 -2.81
CA SER A 40 -5.21 11.45 -3.10
C SER A 40 -6.71 11.24 -2.99
N VAL A 41 -7.35 11.81 -1.98
CA VAL A 41 -8.81 11.75 -1.80
C VAL A 41 -9.53 12.44 -2.96
N ARG A 42 -9.11 13.64 -3.33
CA ARG A 42 -9.69 14.38 -4.47
C ARG A 42 -9.54 13.59 -5.78
N ASN A 43 -8.36 13.00 -6.01
CA ASN A 43 -8.12 12.17 -7.19
C ASN A 43 -9.08 10.97 -7.22
N ILE A 44 -9.23 10.24 -6.13
CA ILE A 44 -10.13 9.08 -6.04
C ILE A 44 -11.58 9.47 -6.29
N GLN A 45 -12.03 10.62 -5.81
CA GLN A 45 -13.39 11.11 -6.05
C GLN A 45 -13.65 11.42 -7.53
N GLN A 46 -12.63 11.83 -8.27
CA GLN A 46 -12.72 12.18 -9.70
C GLN A 46 -12.34 11.01 -10.61
N ASN A 47 -11.42 10.18 -10.19
CA ASN A 47 -10.92 9.02 -10.93
C ASN A 47 -10.67 7.88 -9.94
N PRO A 48 -11.57 6.89 -9.87
CA PRO A 48 -11.47 5.83 -8.87
C PRO A 48 -10.36 4.80 -9.12
N LYS A 49 -9.71 4.84 -10.28
CA LYS A 49 -8.66 3.88 -10.63
C LYS A 49 -7.41 4.13 -9.80
N VAL A 50 -6.95 3.10 -9.12
CA VAL A 50 -5.78 3.14 -8.23
C VAL A 50 -4.87 1.94 -8.42
N CYS A 51 -3.62 2.11 -8.00
CA CYS A 51 -2.69 1.00 -7.85
C CYS A 51 -2.03 1.09 -6.47
N VAL A 52 -2.07 0.00 -5.72
CA VAL A 52 -1.33 -0.15 -4.47
C VAL A 52 -0.13 -1.03 -4.73
N SER A 53 1.05 -0.56 -4.36
CA SER A 53 2.30 -1.32 -4.49
C SER A 53 2.92 -1.52 -3.11
N LEU A 54 3.34 -2.73 -2.85
CA LEU A 54 4.06 -3.11 -1.63
C LEU A 54 5.20 -4.05 -1.98
N ILE A 55 6.31 -3.90 -1.29
CA ILE A 55 7.48 -4.75 -1.50
C ILE A 55 8.23 -4.93 -0.18
N ASP A 56 8.67 -6.15 0.07
CA ASP A 56 9.72 -6.42 1.03
C ASP A 56 11.07 -6.13 0.33
N ILE A 57 11.72 -5.08 0.76
CA ILE A 57 12.97 -4.60 0.16
C ILE A 57 14.16 -5.53 0.40
N PHE A 58 14.09 -6.40 1.40
CA PHE A 58 15.18 -7.33 1.70
C PHE A 58 15.15 -8.55 0.78
N VAL A 59 13.98 -9.15 0.57
CA VAL A 59 13.84 -10.28 -0.35
C VAL A 59 13.50 -9.83 -1.77
N GLN A 60 13.11 -8.56 -1.96
CA GLN A 60 12.69 -7.96 -3.24
C GLN A 60 11.53 -8.72 -3.90
N LYS A 61 10.54 -9.06 -3.05
CA LYS A 61 9.26 -9.65 -3.45
C LYS A 61 8.12 -8.80 -2.93
N GLY A 62 7.08 -8.69 -3.72
CA GLY A 62 5.91 -7.92 -3.35
C GLY A 62 4.75 -8.10 -4.29
N TRP A 63 3.81 -7.17 -4.23
CA TRP A 63 2.60 -7.19 -5.02
C TRP A 63 2.26 -5.80 -5.54
N LYS A 64 1.68 -5.79 -6.71
CA LYS A 64 1.01 -4.65 -7.32
C LYS A 64 -0.47 -4.99 -7.43
N LEU A 65 -1.30 -4.23 -6.72
CA LEU A 65 -2.74 -4.44 -6.62
C LEU A 65 -3.44 -3.31 -7.37
N ILE A 66 -4.15 -3.65 -8.43
CA ILE A 66 -4.89 -2.71 -9.26
C ILE A 66 -6.36 -2.80 -8.90
N GLY A 67 -7.02 -1.67 -8.72
CA GLY A 67 -8.42 -1.66 -8.35
C GLY A 67 -9.07 -0.29 -8.44
N HIS A 68 -10.24 -0.22 -7.84
CA HIS A 68 -11.03 1.00 -7.71
C HIS A 68 -11.14 1.39 -6.24
N ALA A 69 -10.97 2.66 -5.95
CA ALA A 69 -11.08 3.20 -4.61
C ALA A 69 -12.25 4.14 -4.48
N GLN A 70 -12.81 4.17 -3.27
CA GLN A 70 -13.75 5.20 -2.83
C GLN A 70 -13.30 5.77 -1.49
N HIS A 71 -13.62 7.03 -1.24
CA HIS A 71 -13.37 7.67 0.04
C HIS A 71 -14.63 7.64 0.90
N VAL A 72 -14.49 7.14 2.12
CA VAL A 72 -15.51 7.14 3.16
C VAL A 72 -15.08 8.15 4.23
N SER A 73 -15.82 9.25 4.33
CA SER A 73 -15.54 10.30 5.32
C SER A 73 -15.79 9.81 6.74
N ALA A 74 -15.08 10.39 7.72
CA ALA A 74 -15.32 10.11 9.13
C ALA A 74 -16.76 10.48 9.60
N ARG A 75 -17.49 11.24 8.79
CA ARG A 75 -18.91 11.60 9.05
C ARG A 75 -19.90 10.61 8.48
N ASP A 76 -19.45 9.68 7.62
CA ASP A 76 -20.30 8.66 7.01
C ASP A 76 -20.61 7.54 7.99
N GLU A 77 -21.83 7.00 7.95
CA GLU A 77 -22.24 5.86 8.79
C GLU A 77 -21.37 4.63 8.60
N ALA A 78 -20.89 4.40 7.36
CA ALA A 78 -20.03 3.27 7.01
C ALA A 78 -18.60 3.40 7.56
N PHE A 79 -18.19 4.57 8.06
CA PHE A 79 -16.82 4.84 8.48
C PHE A 79 -16.31 3.83 9.51
N HIS A 80 -17.08 3.58 10.58
CA HIS A 80 -16.61 2.74 11.67
C HIS A 80 -16.35 1.28 11.25
N ALA A 81 -17.14 0.76 10.31
CA ALA A 81 -16.94 -0.60 9.80
C ALA A 81 -15.57 -0.77 9.12
N TYR A 82 -15.14 0.22 8.37
CA TYR A 82 -13.86 0.20 7.66
C TYR A 82 -12.69 0.70 8.50
N ALA A 83 -12.93 1.65 9.38
CA ALA A 83 -11.87 2.29 10.15
C ALA A 83 -11.39 1.49 11.35
N LYS A 84 -12.19 0.56 11.87
CA LYS A 84 -11.88 -0.21 13.09
C LYS A 84 -10.45 -0.76 13.11
N PRO A 85 -9.95 -1.49 12.10
CA PRO A 85 -8.59 -2.00 12.12
C PRO A 85 -7.54 -0.89 12.03
N LEU A 86 -7.88 0.25 11.40
CA LEU A 86 -6.95 1.35 11.17
C LEU A 86 -6.80 2.24 12.40
N LEU A 87 -7.85 2.45 13.17
CA LEU A 87 -7.82 3.28 14.38
C LEU A 87 -6.87 2.71 15.43
N ALA A 88 -6.83 1.39 15.58
CA ALA A 88 -5.89 0.73 16.47
C ALA A 88 -4.43 0.90 16.03
N MET A 89 -4.17 0.93 14.71
CA MET A 89 -2.83 1.11 14.13
C MET A 89 -2.36 2.56 14.18
N ALA A 90 -3.27 3.52 13.93
CA ALA A 90 -2.94 4.95 13.91
C ALA A 90 -2.58 5.48 15.30
N GLY A 91 -3.22 4.95 16.36
CA GLY A 91 -3.10 5.46 17.72
C GLY A 91 -3.76 6.82 17.89
N ASP A 92 -3.68 7.34 19.13
CA ASP A 92 -4.35 8.61 19.50
C ASP A 92 -3.67 9.86 18.92
N GLN A 93 -2.47 9.71 18.36
CA GLN A 93 -1.68 10.81 17.83
C GLN A 93 -2.19 11.35 16.48
N PHE A 94 -2.94 10.52 15.74
CA PHE A 94 -3.40 10.85 14.40
C PHE A 94 -4.92 10.93 14.33
N ASN A 95 -5.40 12.03 13.77
CA ASN A 95 -6.81 12.19 13.45
C ASN A 95 -7.11 11.55 12.08
N VAL A 96 -7.79 10.41 12.09
CA VAL A 96 -8.23 9.72 10.87
C VAL A 96 -9.47 10.44 10.33
N GLN A 97 -9.30 11.19 9.24
CA GLN A 97 -10.35 12.02 8.62
C GLN A 97 -11.30 11.21 7.73
N GLY A 98 -10.91 9.99 7.38
CA GLY A 98 -11.67 9.10 6.51
C GLY A 98 -10.88 7.86 6.16
N VAL A 99 -11.47 7.04 5.34
CA VAL A 99 -10.88 5.79 4.85
C VAL A 99 -10.96 5.72 3.34
N MET A 100 -9.87 5.37 2.69
CA MET A 100 -9.88 4.98 1.28
C MET A 100 -10.12 3.48 1.21
N VAL A 101 -11.23 3.07 0.66
CA VAL A 101 -11.60 1.65 0.48
C VAL A 101 -11.26 1.24 -0.95
N VAL A 102 -10.33 0.32 -1.11
CA VAL A 102 -9.87 -0.17 -2.40
C VAL A 102 -10.45 -1.55 -2.66
N LYS A 103 -11.25 -1.69 -3.69
CA LYS A 103 -11.66 -2.99 -4.22
C LYS A 103 -10.62 -3.46 -5.23
N VAL A 104 -9.88 -4.49 -4.88
CA VAL A 104 -8.83 -5.08 -5.72
C VAL A 104 -9.47 -5.89 -6.86
N GLN A 105 -9.07 -5.60 -8.09
CA GLN A 105 -9.54 -6.28 -9.29
C GLN A 105 -8.46 -7.19 -9.88
N GLN A 106 -7.19 -6.82 -9.74
CA GLN A 106 -6.05 -7.56 -10.25
C GLN A 106 -4.91 -7.50 -9.25
N ALA A 107 -4.19 -8.62 -9.10
CA ALA A 107 -2.99 -8.71 -8.29
C ALA A 107 -1.86 -9.28 -9.15
N HIS A 108 -0.74 -8.57 -9.19
CA HIS A 108 0.44 -8.97 -9.94
C HIS A 108 1.64 -9.06 -8.99
N PRO A 109 2.41 -10.15 -9.01
CA PRO A 109 3.61 -10.26 -8.19
C PRO A 109 4.68 -9.27 -8.67
N ILE A 110 5.45 -8.75 -7.72
CA ILE A 110 6.69 -8.01 -7.97
C ILE A 110 7.82 -8.92 -7.53
N LEU A 111 8.75 -9.19 -8.44
CA LEU A 111 9.94 -9.99 -8.18
C LEU A 111 11.15 -9.28 -8.73
N ALA A 112 12.28 -9.33 -8.02
CA ALA A 112 13.54 -8.88 -8.59
C ALA A 112 13.86 -9.70 -9.85
N PRO A 113 14.43 -9.07 -10.89
CA PRO A 113 14.77 -9.76 -12.15
C PRO A 113 15.65 -10.99 -11.95
N SER A 114 16.48 -11.02 -10.92
CA SER A 114 17.36 -12.14 -10.60
C SER A 114 16.59 -13.44 -10.33
N TYR A 115 15.40 -13.38 -9.71
CA TYR A 115 14.57 -14.58 -9.52
C TYR A 115 14.11 -15.21 -10.82
N HIS A 116 13.99 -14.39 -11.87
CA HIS A 116 13.56 -14.84 -13.18
C HIS A 116 14.75 -15.28 -14.06
N PHE A 117 15.82 -14.48 -14.07
CA PHE A 117 16.98 -14.74 -14.94
C PHE A 117 17.97 -15.74 -14.36
N TYR A 118 18.05 -15.86 -13.04
CA TYR A 118 19.00 -16.72 -12.34
C TYR A 118 18.30 -17.53 -11.22
N PRO A 119 17.26 -18.34 -11.55
CA PRO A 119 16.44 -19.01 -10.54
C PRO A 119 17.25 -19.99 -9.67
N ASP A 120 18.24 -20.64 -10.24
CA ASP A 120 19.03 -21.67 -9.52
C ASP A 120 20.02 -21.07 -8.51
N SER A 121 20.41 -19.81 -8.69
CA SER A 121 21.39 -19.12 -7.84
C SER A 121 20.79 -17.99 -6.98
N THR A 122 19.53 -17.62 -7.22
CA THR A 122 18.85 -16.56 -6.48
C THR A 122 18.03 -17.14 -5.35
N THR A 123 18.44 -16.87 -4.11
CA THR A 123 17.71 -17.28 -2.90
C THR A 123 17.25 -16.06 -2.11
N GLU A 124 16.21 -16.23 -1.28
CA GLU A 124 15.76 -15.14 -0.39
C GLU A 124 16.87 -14.71 0.57
N SER A 125 17.59 -15.68 1.16
CA SER A 125 18.71 -15.35 2.06
C SER A 125 19.81 -14.58 1.34
N GLY A 126 20.17 -14.95 0.11
CA GLY A 126 21.15 -14.22 -0.68
C GLY A 126 20.71 -12.80 -1.00
N GLN A 127 19.43 -12.60 -1.30
CA GLN A 127 18.86 -11.25 -1.51
C GLN A 127 18.87 -10.42 -0.22
N MET A 128 18.52 -11.03 0.91
CA MET A 128 18.57 -10.36 2.22
C MET A 128 19.98 -9.91 2.57
N ASP A 129 20.98 -10.77 2.38
CA ASP A 129 22.40 -10.45 2.64
C ASP A 129 22.87 -9.30 1.74
N ALA A 130 22.52 -9.34 0.46
CA ALA A 130 22.85 -8.28 -0.48
C ALA A 130 22.17 -6.95 -0.11
N ALA A 131 20.89 -6.99 0.27
CA ALA A 131 20.13 -5.81 0.70
C ALA A 131 20.70 -5.22 1.99
N MET A 132 20.99 -6.04 2.99
CA MET A 132 21.62 -5.59 4.24
C MET A 132 22.95 -4.89 3.98
N LYS A 133 23.77 -5.44 3.09
CA LYS A 133 25.03 -4.82 2.67
C LYS A 133 24.80 -3.49 1.96
N THR A 134 23.85 -3.44 1.04
CA THR A 134 23.52 -2.22 0.28
C THR A 134 23.01 -1.10 1.17
N TYR A 135 22.14 -1.42 2.14
CA TYR A 135 21.54 -0.44 3.04
C TYR A 135 22.37 -0.15 4.29
N GLY A 136 23.46 -0.87 4.50
CA GLY A 136 24.31 -0.70 5.68
C GLY A 136 23.62 -1.08 6.99
N VAL A 137 22.75 -2.08 6.96
CA VAL A 137 21.98 -2.56 8.12
C VAL A 137 22.36 -3.98 8.49
N ARG A 138 22.04 -4.40 9.70
CA ARG A 138 22.29 -5.74 10.23
C ARG A 138 21.09 -6.22 11.04
N PRO A 139 20.89 -7.54 11.20
CA PRO A 139 19.88 -8.07 12.09
C PRO A 139 20.09 -7.55 13.51
N LEU A 140 19.01 -7.36 14.23
CA LEU A 140 19.07 -7.10 15.66
C LEU A 140 19.54 -8.37 16.39
N PRO A 141 20.31 -8.23 17.50
CA PRO A 141 20.75 -9.37 18.29
C PRO A 141 19.58 -10.12 18.92
#